data_2f5b7392790e4283ac5ebd7bd8c8b3aa
#
_entry.id   2f5b7392790e4283ac5ebd7bd8c8b3aa
#
_cell.length_a   1.000
_cell.length_b   1.000
_cell.length_c   1.000
_cell.angle_alpha   90.00
_cell.angle_beta   90.00
_cell.angle_gamma   90.00
#
_symmetry.space_group_name_H-M   'P 1'
#
loop_
_entity.id
_entity.type
_entity.pdbx_description
1 polymer ?
#
loop_
_entity_poly.entity_id
_entity_poly.type
_entity_poly.pdbx_seq_one_letter_code
_entity_poly.pdbx_strand_id
1 'polypeptide(L)'
;MVQFVFYKLNFANKEVLVAQETFSDRLRQAMSDRDVRQSDVIRASEMLGKKLGKSQMSQYVSGKTIPRRDVAELLARILEVDVTWLLAGDADQGEASSPRNDSKPEPHPSAQIARSTTMRTFSKSTKLDNVLYDVRGPVVDEAARMEDEGERILKLNIGNPAPFGFRTPDEVIKDMRQQLPDCEGYSNSRGLFSARKAIMQYSQIKGLPNVQMEHIYTGNGVSELIQLSMNALLDNGDEILIPSPDYPLWTACATLAGGHPVHYLCDEQADWYPDLEDMESKITSATK
;
A
#
# COMPACT_ATOMS: atom_id res chain seq x y z
N MET A 1 7.93 -5.09 -27.60
CA MET A 1 8.19 -3.92 -26.75
C MET A 1 6.95 -3.76 -25.88
N VAL A 2 7.00 -4.25 -24.67
CA VAL A 2 5.91 -4.11 -23.69
C VAL A 2 6.03 -2.71 -23.13
N GLN A 3 5.02 -1.90 -23.36
CA GLN A 3 5.04 -0.48 -23.06
C GLN A 3 4.61 -0.28 -21.61
N PHE A 4 5.58 0.10 -20.76
CA PHE A 4 5.33 0.41 -19.35
C PHE A 4 4.98 1.88 -19.21
N VAL A 5 3.79 2.17 -18.73
CA VAL A 5 3.41 3.51 -18.30
C VAL A 5 3.80 3.64 -16.84
N PHE A 6 4.90 4.34 -16.56
CA PHE A 6 5.29 4.67 -15.20
C PHE A 6 4.51 5.89 -14.71
N TYR A 7 3.55 5.68 -13.83
CA TYR A 7 3.17 6.74 -12.92
C TYR A 7 4.18 6.80 -11.78
N LYS A 8 5.02 7.81 -11.80
CA LYS A 8 5.86 8.16 -10.65
C LYS A 8 4.98 8.85 -9.62
N LEU A 9 4.32 8.06 -8.76
CA LEU A 9 3.83 8.58 -7.50
C LEU A 9 5.07 8.89 -6.65
N ASN A 10 5.37 10.16 -6.56
CA ASN A 10 6.41 10.67 -5.66
C ASN A 10 5.91 10.50 -4.22
N PHE A 11 6.14 9.34 -3.64
CA PHE A 11 6.14 9.21 -2.19
C PHE A 11 7.46 9.82 -1.71
N ALA A 12 7.46 11.16 -1.60
CA ALA A 12 8.38 11.78 -0.68
C ALA A 12 8.18 11.11 0.67
N ASN A 13 9.26 10.65 1.29
CA ASN A 13 9.30 10.20 2.68
C ASN A 13 8.69 11.30 3.56
N LYS A 14 7.39 11.24 3.71
CA LYS A 14 6.73 11.69 4.91
C LYS A 14 6.51 10.40 5.69
N GLU A 15 7.19 10.28 6.80
CA GLU A 15 6.68 9.49 7.89
C GLU A 15 5.19 9.76 7.94
N VAL A 16 4.40 8.76 7.55
CA VAL A 16 2.97 8.79 7.85
C VAL A 16 2.92 8.52 9.34
N LEU A 17 3.13 9.58 10.11
CA LEU A 17 2.45 9.70 11.37
C LEU A 17 0.98 9.47 10.99
N VAL A 18 0.45 8.30 11.32
CA VAL A 18 -0.99 8.13 11.44
C VAL A 18 -1.36 9.11 12.53
N ALA A 19 -1.71 10.31 12.13
CA ALA A 19 -2.24 11.32 13.02
C ALA A 19 -3.45 10.64 13.64
N GLN A 20 -3.42 10.42 14.96
CA GLN A 20 -4.61 10.01 15.68
C GLN A 20 -5.68 11.02 15.31
N GLU A 21 -6.76 10.54 14.73
CA GLU A 21 -7.90 11.39 14.39
C GLU A 21 -8.29 12.19 15.61
N THR A 22 -8.25 13.48 15.48
CA THR A 22 -8.58 14.39 16.58
C THR A 22 -10.09 14.45 16.76
N PHE A 23 -10.55 14.93 17.93
CA PHE A 23 -11.96 15.23 18.14
C PHE A 23 -12.55 16.06 16.99
N SER A 24 -11.80 17.05 16.48
CA SER A 24 -12.28 17.92 15.39
C SER A 24 -12.39 17.19 14.06
N ASP A 25 -11.56 16.18 13.82
CA ASP A 25 -11.63 15.34 12.60
C ASP A 25 -12.90 14.49 12.64
N ARG A 26 -13.16 13.82 13.75
CA ARG A 26 -14.37 13.01 13.95
C ARG A 26 -15.64 13.86 13.96
N LEU A 27 -15.59 15.04 14.54
CA LEU A 27 -16.73 15.97 14.51
C LEU A 27 -17.05 16.40 13.07
N ARG A 28 -16.04 16.72 12.27
CA ARG A 28 -16.22 17.06 10.84
C ARG A 28 -16.73 15.89 10.03
N GLN A 29 -16.24 14.69 10.30
CA GLN A 29 -16.72 13.49 9.65
C GLN A 29 -18.19 13.23 9.98
N ALA A 30 -18.57 13.22 11.23
CA ALA A 30 -19.97 13.02 11.65
C ALA A 30 -20.94 14.06 11.07
N MET A 31 -20.48 15.31 10.94
CA MET A 31 -21.27 16.35 10.28
C MET A 31 -21.40 16.11 8.77
N SER A 32 -20.33 15.67 8.10
CA SER A 32 -20.30 15.36 6.68
C SER A 32 -21.18 14.17 6.35
N ASP A 33 -21.09 13.09 7.13
CA ASP A 33 -21.84 11.85 6.92
C ASP A 33 -23.36 12.06 6.98
N ARG A 34 -23.79 13.13 7.66
CA ARG A 34 -25.20 13.52 7.80
C ARG A 34 -25.63 14.73 6.98
N ASP A 35 -24.71 15.28 6.20
CA ASP A 35 -24.94 16.50 5.41
C ASP A 35 -25.50 17.66 6.24
N VAL A 36 -25.00 17.83 7.50
CA VAL A 36 -25.40 18.90 8.40
C VAL A 36 -24.33 19.99 8.50
N ARG A 37 -24.75 21.23 8.50
CA ARG A 37 -23.89 22.40 8.67
C ARG A 37 -23.78 22.79 10.14
N GLN A 38 -22.76 23.57 10.51
CA GLN A 38 -22.61 24.11 11.86
C GLN A 38 -23.84 24.85 12.36
N SER A 39 -24.55 25.59 11.47
CA SER A 39 -25.81 26.25 11.76
C SER A 39 -26.93 25.32 12.19
N ASP A 40 -26.96 24.13 11.62
CA ASP A 40 -28.01 23.14 11.89
C ASP A 40 -27.77 22.46 13.24
N VAL A 41 -26.49 22.18 13.55
CA VAL A 41 -26.08 21.68 14.87
C VAL A 41 -26.39 22.67 15.97
N ILE A 42 -26.14 23.97 15.74
CA ILE A 42 -26.47 25.05 16.69
C ILE A 42 -27.98 25.14 16.92
N ARG A 43 -28.77 25.08 15.86
CA ARG A 43 -30.25 25.07 15.94
C ARG A 43 -30.77 23.85 16.68
N ALA A 44 -30.25 22.68 16.40
CA ALA A 44 -30.62 21.44 17.10
C ALA A 44 -30.25 21.52 18.59
N SER A 45 -29.13 22.13 18.94
CA SER A 45 -28.73 22.32 20.34
C SER A 45 -29.70 23.24 21.12
N GLU A 46 -30.22 24.27 20.47
CA GLU A 46 -31.24 25.13 21.06
C GLU A 46 -32.55 24.37 21.32
N MET A 47 -32.97 23.53 20.38
CA MET A 47 -34.16 22.69 20.55
C MET A 47 -34.03 21.68 21.69
N LEU A 48 -32.81 21.23 21.98
CA LEU A 48 -32.50 20.33 23.10
C LEU A 48 -32.22 21.06 24.42
N GLY A 49 -32.53 22.35 24.47
CA GLY A 49 -32.43 23.17 25.70
C GLY A 49 -31.04 23.66 26.10
N LYS A 50 -30.04 23.47 25.24
CA LYS A 50 -28.67 23.92 25.51
C LYS A 50 -28.10 24.65 24.29
N LYS A 51 -28.00 25.99 24.38
CA LYS A 51 -27.56 26.84 23.29
C LYS A 51 -26.03 26.78 23.10
N LEU A 52 -25.57 26.27 21.95
CA LEU A 52 -24.19 26.41 21.53
C LEU A 52 -23.97 27.70 20.76
N GLY A 53 -22.94 28.48 21.15
CA GLY A 53 -22.56 29.70 20.44
C GLY A 53 -21.86 29.43 19.12
N LYS A 54 -22.05 30.32 18.11
CA LYS A 54 -21.36 30.21 16.81
C LYS A 54 -19.81 30.14 16.96
N SER A 55 -19.26 31.00 17.82
CA SER A 55 -17.82 31.01 18.11
C SER A 55 -17.34 29.70 18.74
N GLN A 56 -18.12 29.16 19.66
CA GLN A 56 -17.81 27.90 20.34
C GLN A 56 -17.83 26.70 19.38
N MET A 57 -18.87 26.62 18.55
CA MET A 57 -18.95 25.58 17.53
C MET A 57 -17.81 25.64 16.52
N SER A 58 -17.45 26.86 16.07
CA SER A 58 -16.30 27.07 15.18
C SER A 58 -14.96 26.66 15.82
N GLN A 59 -14.79 26.87 17.12
CA GLN A 59 -13.58 26.43 17.83
C GLN A 59 -13.49 24.88 17.91
N TYR A 60 -14.61 24.19 18.11
CA TYR A 60 -14.65 22.74 18.13
C TYR A 60 -14.34 22.15 16.75
N VAL A 61 -14.94 22.68 15.69
CA VAL A 61 -14.70 22.23 14.31
C VAL A 61 -13.28 22.52 13.83
N SER A 62 -12.68 23.62 14.31
CA SER A 62 -11.29 23.99 13.98
C SER A 62 -10.23 23.31 14.85
N GLY A 63 -10.64 22.52 15.85
CA GLY A 63 -9.72 21.86 16.78
C GLY A 63 -9.02 22.77 17.79
N LYS A 64 -9.43 24.04 17.89
CA LYS A 64 -8.85 24.97 18.85
C LYS A 64 -9.19 24.63 20.30
N THR A 65 -10.33 24.01 20.53
CA THR A 65 -10.77 23.57 21.85
C THR A 65 -11.51 22.24 21.75
N ILE A 66 -11.38 21.41 22.77
CA ILE A 66 -12.16 20.18 22.93
C ILE A 66 -13.32 20.50 23.89
N PRO A 67 -14.57 20.09 23.58
CA PRO A 67 -15.71 20.36 24.45
C PRO A 67 -15.60 19.55 25.75
N ARG A 68 -16.25 20.06 26.79
CA ARG A 68 -16.47 19.28 28.01
C ARG A 68 -17.44 18.12 27.71
N ARG A 69 -17.40 17.08 28.52
CA ARG A 69 -18.15 15.85 28.31
C ARG A 69 -19.65 16.09 28.09
N ASP A 70 -20.27 16.99 28.83
CA ASP A 70 -21.67 17.35 28.71
C ASP A 70 -22.06 18.00 27.35
N VAL A 71 -21.10 18.69 26.72
CA VAL A 71 -21.26 19.26 25.38
C VAL A 71 -20.94 18.21 24.32
N ALA A 72 -19.98 17.34 24.56
CA ALA A 72 -19.68 16.22 23.66
C ALA A 72 -20.84 15.22 23.57
N GLU A 73 -21.50 14.92 24.70
CA GLU A 73 -22.72 14.11 24.76
C GLU A 73 -23.89 14.76 23.99
N LEU A 74 -24.02 16.07 24.06
CA LEU A 74 -25.02 16.82 23.28
C LEU A 74 -24.71 16.74 21.78
N LEU A 75 -23.47 16.94 21.38
CA LEU A 75 -23.04 16.83 19.97
C LEU A 75 -23.22 15.41 19.43
N ALA A 76 -22.82 14.42 20.21
CA ALA A 76 -23.00 13.00 19.87
C ALA A 76 -24.49 12.65 19.66
N ARG A 77 -25.37 13.17 20.53
CA ARG A 77 -26.83 13.01 20.41
C ARG A 77 -27.41 13.72 19.18
N ILE A 78 -26.94 14.92 18.85
CA ILE A 78 -27.39 15.67 17.67
C ILE A 78 -26.95 14.98 16.37
N LEU A 79 -25.71 14.47 16.38
CA LEU A 79 -25.12 13.79 15.23
C LEU A 79 -25.36 12.29 15.23
N GLU A 80 -26.10 11.74 16.22
CA GLU A 80 -26.42 10.33 16.41
C GLU A 80 -25.20 9.40 16.26
N VAL A 81 -24.09 9.80 16.86
CA VAL A 81 -22.85 9.03 16.95
C VAL A 81 -22.56 8.66 18.39
N ASP A 82 -21.72 7.67 18.60
CA ASP A 82 -21.29 7.29 19.94
C ASP A 82 -20.41 8.38 20.55
N VAL A 83 -20.64 8.75 21.81
CA VAL A 83 -19.87 9.78 22.50
C VAL A 83 -18.45 9.34 22.79
N THR A 84 -18.22 8.04 22.98
CA THR A 84 -16.87 7.48 23.19
C THR A 84 -16.08 7.51 21.91
N TRP A 85 -16.70 7.20 20.77
CA TRP A 85 -16.09 7.40 19.47
C TRP A 85 -15.76 8.87 19.19
N LEU A 86 -16.69 9.78 19.49
CA LEU A 86 -16.47 11.22 19.25
C LEU A 86 -15.31 11.76 20.08
N LEU A 87 -15.11 11.28 21.31
CA LEU A 87 -14.09 11.74 22.25
C LEU A 87 -12.75 11.02 22.15
N ALA A 88 -12.72 9.73 21.83
CA ALA A 88 -11.54 8.86 22.05
C ALA A 88 -11.02 8.06 20.85
N GLY A 89 -11.71 8.04 19.69
CA GLY A 89 -11.34 7.20 18.54
C GLY A 89 -11.62 5.72 18.76
N ASP A 90 -11.64 4.96 17.68
CA ASP A 90 -11.98 3.53 17.62
C ASP A 90 -11.21 2.65 18.60
N ALA A 91 -11.79 2.45 19.77
CA ALA A 91 -11.53 1.31 20.61
C ALA A 91 -12.89 0.80 21.11
N ASP A 92 -13.29 -0.36 20.57
CA ASP A 92 -14.47 -1.13 20.93
C ASP A 92 -15.76 -0.89 20.11
N GLN A 93 -15.85 -1.62 19.01
CA GLN A 93 -17.14 -2.15 18.56
C GLN A 93 -17.22 -3.62 18.96
N GLY A 94 -17.82 -3.88 20.10
CA GLY A 94 -18.09 -5.21 20.60
C GLY A 94 -19.22 -5.24 21.62
N GLU A 95 -20.39 -5.60 21.13
CA GLU A 95 -21.53 -6.22 21.84
C GLU A 95 -22.49 -5.34 22.65
N ALA A 96 -23.65 -5.24 22.05
CA ALA A 96 -24.88 -4.78 22.68
C ALA A 96 -25.57 -5.92 23.47
N SER A 97 -26.15 -5.54 24.59
CA SER A 97 -27.39 -5.90 25.15
C SER A 97 -27.56 -7.12 26.12
N SER A 98 -27.99 -6.78 27.28
CA SER A 98 -29.19 -7.27 28.03
C SER A 98 -28.92 -8.09 29.27
N PRO A 99 -29.89 -8.19 30.22
CA PRO A 99 -30.39 -7.14 31.08
C PRO A 99 -30.00 -7.39 32.56
N ARG A 100 -30.21 -6.36 33.38
CA ARG A 100 -29.96 -6.32 34.82
C ARG A 100 -30.56 -7.49 35.57
N ASN A 101 -29.72 -8.10 36.41
CA ASN A 101 -30.21 -8.84 37.58
C ASN A 101 -29.51 -8.28 38.81
N ASP A 102 -30.28 -7.74 39.70
CA ASP A 102 -29.87 -7.18 40.98
C ASP A 102 -29.40 -8.28 41.93
N SER A 103 -28.13 -8.42 42.17
CA SER A 103 -27.56 -9.04 43.36
C SER A 103 -26.22 -8.39 43.70
N LYS A 104 -26.14 -7.88 44.94
CA LYS A 104 -24.98 -7.26 45.57
C LYS A 104 -23.74 -8.12 45.36
N PRO A 105 -22.62 -7.57 44.89
CA PRO A 105 -21.34 -8.25 44.90
C PRO A 105 -20.57 -7.98 46.19
N GLU A 106 -20.06 -9.05 46.78
CA GLU A 106 -19.01 -9.01 47.80
C GLU A 106 -17.71 -8.43 47.22
N PRO A 107 -16.81 -7.84 48.04
CA PRO A 107 -15.63 -7.18 47.56
C PRO A 107 -14.57 -8.17 47.11
N HIS A 108 -14.38 -8.31 45.81
CA HIS A 108 -13.21 -8.99 45.28
C HIS A 108 -11.96 -8.11 45.38
N PRO A 109 -10.79 -8.72 45.70
CA PRO A 109 -9.56 -7.97 45.82
C PRO A 109 -9.16 -7.32 44.52
N SER A 110 -8.95 -6.01 44.56
CA SER A 110 -8.52 -5.17 43.44
C SER A 110 -7.21 -5.72 42.87
N ALA A 111 -7.30 -6.48 41.77
CA ALA A 111 -6.14 -6.69 40.92
C ALA A 111 -5.82 -5.33 40.27
N GLN A 112 -4.85 -4.63 40.82
CA GLN A 112 -4.22 -3.51 40.15
C GLN A 112 -3.56 -4.02 38.87
N ILE A 113 -4.27 -3.98 37.75
CA ILE A 113 -3.64 -4.10 36.45
C ILE A 113 -2.79 -2.84 36.30
N ALA A 114 -1.50 -2.96 36.66
CA ALA A 114 -0.50 -1.98 36.28
C ALA A 114 -0.54 -1.90 34.75
N ARG A 115 -1.18 -0.88 34.23
CA ARG A 115 -1.06 -0.52 32.80
C ARG A 115 0.38 -0.10 32.59
N SER A 116 1.21 -1.09 32.23
CA SER A 116 2.52 -0.83 31.66
C SER A 116 2.30 -0.03 30.38
N THR A 117 2.50 1.26 30.45
CA THR A 117 2.59 2.16 29.30
C THR A 117 3.94 1.97 28.61
N THR A 118 4.33 0.72 28.38
CA THR A 118 5.45 0.45 27.48
C THR A 118 4.96 0.70 26.08
N MET A 119 5.37 1.81 25.49
CA MET A 119 5.14 2.07 24.09
C MET A 119 5.66 0.88 23.29
N ARG A 120 4.77 0.21 22.57
CA ARG A 120 5.11 -0.91 21.72
C ARG A 120 5.99 -0.39 20.59
N THR A 121 7.26 -0.75 20.60
CA THR A 121 8.16 -0.43 19.48
C THR A 121 7.74 -1.23 18.26
N PHE A 122 7.46 -0.53 17.15
CA PHE A 122 7.22 -1.16 15.89
C PHE A 122 8.55 -1.46 15.22
N SER A 123 8.77 -2.70 14.85
CA SER A 123 9.92 -3.16 14.06
C SER A 123 9.45 -3.62 12.68
N LYS A 124 10.35 -3.63 11.70
CA LYS A 124 10.08 -4.25 10.40
C LYS A 124 9.72 -5.75 10.59
N SER A 125 8.99 -6.32 9.63
CA SER A 125 8.69 -7.75 9.66
C SER A 125 9.97 -8.57 9.56
N THR A 126 10.06 -9.66 10.33
CA THR A 126 11.17 -10.62 10.26
C THR A 126 11.30 -11.29 8.88
N LYS A 127 10.25 -11.31 8.07
CA LYS A 127 10.31 -11.75 6.67
C LYS A 127 11.30 -10.94 5.83
N LEU A 128 11.61 -9.70 6.24
CA LEU A 128 12.53 -8.81 5.56
C LEU A 128 14.01 -9.00 5.97
N ASP A 129 14.29 -9.82 6.99
CA ASP A 129 15.65 -9.96 7.53
C ASP A 129 16.60 -10.66 6.55
N ASN A 130 16.07 -11.53 5.68
CA ASN A 130 16.81 -12.28 4.68
C ASN A 130 16.51 -11.86 3.23
N VAL A 131 15.81 -10.73 3.05
CA VAL A 131 15.49 -10.23 1.70
C VAL A 131 16.61 -9.31 1.25
N LEU A 132 17.46 -9.83 0.36
CA LEU A 132 18.52 -9.07 -0.28
C LEU A 132 17.95 -8.37 -1.52
N TYR A 133 17.45 -7.16 -1.33
CA TYR A 133 17.05 -6.27 -2.42
C TYR A 133 17.89 -5.00 -2.35
N ASP A 134 19.16 -5.13 -2.72
CA ASP A 134 20.15 -4.08 -2.53
C ASP A 134 20.47 -3.38 -3.84
N VAL A 135 19.44 -2.77 -4.46
CA VAL A 135 19.61 -1.85 -5.60
C VAL A 135 20.12 -0.47 -5.11
N ARG A 136 20.09 -0.27 -3.79
CA ARG A 136 20.47 0.97 -3.07
C ARG A 136 21.38 0.58 -1.91
N GLY A 137 22.56 0.17 -2.19
CA GLY A 137 23.51 -0.19 -1.17
C GLY A 137 24.59 0.87 -0.95
N PRO A 138 25.62 0.54 -0.16
CA PRO A 138 26.72 1.45 0.15
C PRO A 138 27.38 2.09 -1.08
N VAL A 139 27.36 1.39 -2.23
CA VAL A 139 27.90 1.91 -3.51
C VAL A 139 27.03 3.06 -4.04
N VAL A 140 25.70 2.99 -3.89
CA VAL A 140 24.81 4.07 -4.33
C VAL A 140 24.92 5.28 -3.41
N ASP A 141 25.07 5.05 -2.11
CA ASP A 141 25.27 6.12 -1.12
C ASP A 141 26.60 6.84 -1.36
N GLU A 142 27.67 6.09 -1.66
CA GLU A 142 28.97 6.65 -2.00
C GLU A 142 28.91 7.41 -3.34
N ALA A 143 28.24 6.88 -4.35
CA ALA A 143 28.03 7.58 -5.61
C ALA A 143 27.26 8.90 -5.41
N ALA A 144 26.26 8.92 -4.55
CA ALA A 144 25.53 10.14 -4.22
C ALA A 144 26.43 11.16 -3.51
N ARG A 145 27.27 10.74 -2.56
CA ARG A 145 28.24 11.60 -1.87
C ARG A 145 29.22 12.23 -2.86
N MET A 146 29.75 11.44 -3.82
CA MET A 146 30.67 11.93 -4.84
C MET A 146 29.98 12.94 -5.78
N GLU A 147 28.72 12.70 -6.13
CA GLU A 147 27.92 13.66 -6.94
C GLU A 147 27.71 14.98 -6.19
N ASP A 148 27.46 14.93 -4.88
CA ASP A 148 27.33 16.14 -4.03
C ASP A 148 28.66 16.94 -3.95
N GLU A 149 29.81 16.27 -4.10
CA GLU A 149 31.12 16.86 -4.19
C GLU A 149 31.45 17.38 -5.59
N GLY A 150 30.56 17.20 -6.57
CA GLY A 150 30.70 17.68 -7.94
C GLY A 150 31.29 16.69 -8.94
N GLU A 151 31.47 15.43 -8.54
CA GLU A 151 31.91 14.36 -9.43
C GLU A 151 30.77 13.91 -10.37
N ARG A 152 31.14 13.53 -11.59
CA ARG A 152 30.18 13.01 -12.56
C ARG A 152 30.20 11.50 -12.58
N ILE A 153 29.16 10.89 -12.02
CA ILE A 153 29.00 9.44 -11.93
C ILE A 153 28.14 8.91 -13.08
N LEU A 154 28.65 7.94 -13.83
CA LEU A 154 27.89 7.18 -14.83
C LEU A 154 27.19 6.02 -14.14
N LYS A 155 25.87 6.12 -13.99
CA LYS A 155 25.04 5.09 -13.32
C LYS A 155 24.65 4.02 -14.32
N LEU A 156 25.21 2.82 -14.16
CA LEU A 156 24.93 1.65 -15.00
C LEU A 156 24.11 0.56 -14.26
N ASN A 157 23.76 0.81 -13.00
CA ASN A 157 23.06 -0.12 -12.13
C ASN A 157 21.55 -0.25 -12.44
N ILE A 158 20.95 0.73 -13.13
CA ILE A 158 19.54 0.73 -13.50
C ILE A 158 19.42 1.16 -14.97
N GLY A 159 18.74 0.33 -15.79
CA GLY A 159 18.42 0.66 -17.17
C GLY A 159 17.40 1.80 -17.26
N ASN A 160 17.89 3.02 -17.36
CA ASN A 160 17.06 4.21 -17.52
C ASN A 160 17.44 4.96 -18.79
N PRO A 161 16.78 4.71 -19.94
CA PRO A 161 17.19 5.32 -21.21
C PRO A 161 16.86 6.81 -21.34
N ALA A 162 15.92 7.34 -20.56
CA ALA A 162 15.47 8.73 -20.67
C ALA A 162 16.59 9.78 -20.49
N PRO A 163 17.52 9.68 -19.51
CA PRO A 163 18.64 10.60 -19.36
C PRO A 163 19.62 10.60 -20.54
N PHE A 164 19.60 9.54 -21.36
CA PHE A 164 20.44 9.39 -22.55
C PHE A 164 19.76 9.87 -23.84
N GLY A 165 18.64 10.60 -23.71
CA GLY A 165 17.94 11.18 -24.86
C GLY A 165 16.92 10.28 -25.54
N PHE A 166 16.73 9.06 -25.08
CA PHE A 166 15.68 8.17 -25.58
C PHE A 166 14.31 8.66 -25.08
N ARG A 167 13.42 8.97 -26.02
CA ARG A 167 12.11 9.50 -25.73
C ARG A 167 11.02 8.45 -26.01
N THR A 168 9.92 8.55 -25.29
CA THR A 168 8.71 7.79 -25.64
C THR A 168 8.19 8.27 -27.00
N PRO A 169 7.79 7.37 -27.91
CA PRO A 169 7.20 7.74 -29.20
C PRO A 169 6.01 8.68 -29.03
N ASP A 170 5.90 9.67 -29.91
CA ASP A 170 4.85 10.70 -29.82
C ASP A 170 3.44 10.13 -29.95
N GLU A 171 3.27 9.05 -30.72
CA GLU A 171 2.01 8.32 -30.86
C GLU A 171 1.50 7.81 -29.52
N VAL A 172 2.41 7.27 -28.69
CA VAL A 172 2.09 6.77 -27.36
C VAL A 172 1.70 7.90 -26.43
N ILE A 173 2.49 8.99 -26.45
CA ILE A 173 2.19 10.18 -25.64
C ILE A 173 0.82 10.76 -26.00
N LYS A 174 0.54 10.85 -27.32
CA LYS A 174 -0.74 11.35 -27.82
C LYS A 174 -1.91 10.48 -27.38
N ASP A 175 -1.79 9.16 -27.55
CA ASP A 175 -2.85 8.21 -27.15
C ASP A 175 -3.14 8.30 -25.64
N MET A 176 -2.11 8.28 -24.81
CA MET A 176 -2.26 8.45 -23.37
C MET A 176 -2.98 9.73 -22.97
N ARG A 177 -2.62 10.86 -23.60
CA ARG A 177 -3.26 12.15 -23.32
C ARG A 177 -4.73 12.17 -23.73
N GLN A 178 -5.08 11.47 -24.81
CA GLN A 178 -6.46 11.36 -25.29
C GLN A 178 -7.31 10.45 -24.39
N GLN A 179 -6.74 9.37 -23.87
CA GLN A 179 -7.45 8.40 -23.03
C GLN A 179 -7.56 8.84 -21.55
N LEU A 180 -6.76 9.82 -21.13
CA LEU A 180 -6.69 10.22 -19.72
C LEU A 180 -8.05 10.62 -19.10
N PRO A 181 -8.95 11.35 -19.79
CA PRO A 181 -10.27 11.67 -19.26
C PRO A 181 -11.16 10.44 -18.99
N ASP A 182 -10.92 9.33 -19.70
CA ASP A 182 -11.68 8.08 -19.55
C ASP A 182 -11.11 7.13 -18.49
N CYS A 183 -10.02 7.55 -17.81
CA CYS A 183 -9.32 6.75 -16.80
C CYS A 183 -9.73 7.05 -15.35
N GLU A 184 -10.81 7.82 -15.12
CA GLU A 184 -11.23 8.24 -13.78
C GLU A 184 -11.92 7.12 -12.98
N GLY A 185 -12.43 6.09 -13.66
CA GLY A 185 -13.20 5.00 -13.05
C GLY A 185 -12.40 3.72 -12.82
N TYR A 186 -13.02 2.78 -12.11
CA TYR A 186 -12.49 1.42 -11.99
C TYR A 186 -12.55 0.69 -13.33
N SER A 187 -11.51 -0.06 -13.66
CA SER A 187 -11.45 -0.92 -14.83
C SER A 187 -11.52 -2.41 -14.44
N ASN A 188 -11.57 -3.28 -15.45
CA ASN A 188 -11.52 -4.73 -15.22
C ASN A 188 -10.19 -5.11 -14.54
N SER A 189 -10.26 -5.94 -13.49
CA SER A 189 -9.09 -6.36 -12.71
C SER A 189 -8.02 -7.11 -13.51
N ARG A 190 -8.39 -7.70 -14.66
CA ARG A 190 -7.44 -8.32 -15.59
C ARG A 190 -6.76 -7.31 -16.52
N GLY A 191 -7.24 -6.09 -16.56
CA GLY A 191 -6.78 -5.03 -17.47
C GLY A 191 -7.78 -4.72 -18.59
N LEU A 192 -7.54 -3.61 -19.28
CA LEU A 192 -8.39 -3.13 -20.37
C LEU A 192 -8.48 -4.17 -21.50
N PHE A 193 -9.69 -4.35 -22.02
CA PHE A 193 -9.94 -5.28 -23.13
C PHE A 193 -9.06 -5.00 -24.35
N SER A 194 -8.95 -3.72 -24.75
CA SER A 194 -8.13 -3.30 -25.88
C SER A 194 -6.64 -3.65 -25.71
N ALA A 195 -6.09 -3.41 -24.52
CA ALA A 195 -4.71 -3.73 -24.20
C ALA A 195 -4.47 -5.25 -24.23
N ARG A 196 -5.33 -6.03 -23.58
CA ARG A 196 -5.23 -7.50 -23.57
C ARG A 196 -5.37 -8.10 -24.96
N LYS A 197 -6.28 -7.56 -25.79
CA LYS A 197 -6.44 -7.97 -27.20
C LYS A 197 -5.16 -7.69 -27.99
N ALA A 198 -4.56 -6.51 -27.82
CA ALA A 198 -3.31 -6.16 -28.49
C ALA A 198 -2.15 -7.08 -28.07
N ILE A 199 -2.06 -7.41 -26.77
CA ILE A 199 -1.07 -8.37 -26.24
C ILE A 199 -1.29 -9.77 -26.85
N MET A 200 -2.53 -10.25 -26.92
CA MET A 200 -2.85 -11.53 -27.54
C MET A 200 -2.42 -11.57 -29.01
N GLN A 201 -2.78 -10.54 -29.79
CA GLN A 201 -2.40 -10.44 -31.19
C GLN A 201 -0.89 -10.37 -31.38
N TYR A 202 -0.19 -9.61 -30.52
CA TYR A 202 1.27 -9.56 -30.56
C TYR A 202 1.90 -10.92 -30.23
N SER A 203 1.36 -11.62 -29.25
CA SER A 203 1.80 -12.98 -28.90
C SER A 203 1.63 -13.96 -30.08
N GLN A 204 0.53 -13.85 -30.81
CA GLN A 204 0.29 -14.65 -32.04
C GLN A 204 1.32 -14.32 -33.13
N ILE A 205 1.62 -13.05 -33.36
CA ILE A 205 2.67 -12.61 -34.31
C ILE A 205 4.04 -13.18 -33.91
N LYS A 206 4.32 -13.27 -32.60
CA LYS A 206 5.55 -13.88 -32.06
C LYS A 206 5.56 -15.41 -32.11
N GLY A 207 4.48 -16.06 -32.55
CA GLY A 207 4.39 -17.51 -32.63
C GLY A 207 4.21 -18.21 -31.29
N LEU A 208 3.80 -17.49 -30.23
CA LEU A 208 3.52 -18.10 -28.94
C LEU A 208 2.23 -18.93 -29.04
N PRO A 209 2.28 -20.24 -28.72
CA PRO A 209 1.12 -21.10 -28.88
C PRO A 209 0.08 -20.86 -27.77
N ASN A 210 -1.19 -21.05 -28.12
CA ASN A 210 -2.31 -21.14 -27.17
C ASN A 210 -2.54 -19.92 -26.28
N VAL A 211 -2.07 -18.71 -26.65
CA VAL A 211 -2.33 -17.48 -25.89
C VAL A 211 -3.72 -16.98 -26.21
N GLN A 212 -4.59 -16.94 -25.22
CA GLN A 212 -5.97 -16.46 -25.28
C GLN A 212 -6.17 -15.26 -24.34
N MET A 213 -7.26 -14.52 -24.54
CA MET A 213 -7.57 -13.32 -23.75
C MET A 213 -7.65 -13.59 -22.24
N GLU A 214 -8.16 -14.75 -21.85
CA GLU A 214 -8.31 -15.19 -20.46
C GLU A 214 -7.00 -15.48 -19.76
N HIS A 215 -5.91 -15.71 -20.52
CA HIS A 215 -4.57 -15.96 -19.99
C HIS A 215 -3.78 -14.65 -19.75
N ILE A 216 -4.35 -13.49 -20.10
CA ILE A 216 -3.63 -12.23 -20.08
C ILE A 216 -4.13 -11.35 -18.94
N TYR A 217 -3.18 -10.97 -18.09
CA TYR A 217 -3.35 -10.01 -17.01
C TYR A 217 -2.39 -8.85 -17.23
N THR A 218 -2.84 -7.63 -17.03
CA THR A 218 -1.99 -6.45 -17.06
C THR A 218 -1.78 -5.92 -15.65
N GLY A 219 -0.61 -5.35 -15.42
CA GLY A 219 -0.26 -4.77 -14.12
C GLY A 219 0.54 -3.48 -14.29
N ASN A 220 0.87 -2.87 -13.18
CA ASN A 220 1.59 -1.62 -13.11
C ASN A 220 3.11 -1.87 -13.14
N GLY A 221 3.60 -2.30 -14.30
CA GLY A 221 5.00 -2.66 -14.53
C GLY A 221 5.34 -4.10 -14.17
N VAL A 222 6.54 -4.52 -14.57
CA VAL A 222 7.03 -5.89 -14.36
C VAL A 222 7.15 -6.23 -12.87
N SER A 223 7.54 -5.28 -12.05
CA SER A 223 7.72 -5.51 -10.61
C SER A 223 6.44 -5.95 -9.91
N GLU A 224 5.31 -5.34 -10.23
CA GLU A 224 4.02 -5.77 -9.71
C GLU A 224 3.64 -7.17 -10.21
N LEU A 225 3.85 -7.44 -11.51
CA LEU A 225 3.54 -8.73 -12.10
C LEU A 225 4.40 -9.86 -11.53
N ILE A 226 5.67 -9.61 -11.26
CA ILE A 226 6.54 -10.56 -10.55
C ILE A 226 5.97 -10.86 -9.16
N GLN A 227 5.67 -9.82 -8.38
CA GLN A 227 5.13 -9.99 -7.04
C GLN A 227 3.80 -10.75 -7.04
N LEU A 228 2.88 -10.41 -7.94
CA LEU A 228 1.60 -11.09 -8.08
C LEU A 228 1.79 -12.57 -8.46
N SER A 229 2.70 -12.85 -9.41
CA SER A 229 2.99 -14.22 -9.84
C SER A 229 3.57 -15.05 -8.72
N MET A 230 4.55 -14.53 -7.98
CA MET A 230 5.14 -15.25 -6.85
C MET A 230 4.11 -15.57 -5.76
N ASN A 231 3.27 -14.58 -5.39
CA ASN A 231 2.22 -14.80 -4.40
C ASN A 231 1.10 -15.75 -4.87
N ALA A 232 0.88 -15.84 -6.18
CA ALA A 232 -0.15 -16.73 -6.73
C ALA A 232 0.30 -18.17 -6.92
N LEU A 233 1.61 -18.41 -7.10
CA LEU A 233 2.15 -19.69 -7.52
C LEU A 233 2.96 -20.40 -6.44
N LEU A 234 3.58 -19.70 -5.49
CA LEU A 234 4.47 -20.28 -4.50
C LEU A 234 3.80 -20.45 -3.13
N ASP A 235 3.88 -21.67 -2.62
CA ASP A 235 3.60 -21.99 -1.23
C ASP A 235 4.91 -22.02 -0.41
N ASN A 236 4.80 -22.10 0.92
CA ASN A 236 5.97 -22.21 1.78
C ASN A 236 6.76 -23.49 1.49
N GLY A 237 8.01 -23.33 1.08
CA GLY A 237 8.93 -24.43 0.78
C GLY A 237 8.98 -24.84 -0.68
N ASP A 238 8.15 -24.26 -1.55
CA ASP A 238 8.30 -24.42 -2.99
C ASP A 238 9.61 -23.79 -3.48
N GLU A 239 10.26 -24.41 -4.41
CA GLU A 239 11.47 -23.88 -5.06
C GLU A 239 11.13 -23.24 -6.40
N ILE A 240 11.86 -22.17 -6.73
CA ILE A 240 11.81 -21.52 -8.02
C ILE A 240 13.20 -21.30 -8.57
N LEU A 241 13.44 -21.69 -9.83
CA LEU A 241 14.71 -21.47 -10.52
C LEU A 241 14.80 -20.02 -10.99
N ILE A 242 15.88 -19.34 -10.61
CA ILE A 242 16.16 -17.95 -10.95
C ILE A 242 17.54 -17.86 -11.60
N PRO A 243 17.72 -17.12 -12.71
CA PRO A 243 19.03 -16.95 -13.32
C PRO A 243 20.02 -16.23 -12.39
N SER A 244 21.30 -16.53 -12.50
CA SER A 244 22.38 -15.79 -11.83
C SER A 244 23.48 -15.46 -12.84
N PRO A 245 23.82 -14.16 -13.00
CA PRO A 245 23.29 -12.99 -12.31
C PRO A 245 21.85 -12.64 -12.74
N ASP A 246 21.09 -12.01 -11.81
CA ASP A 246 19.71 -11.62 -12.06
C ASP A 246 19.40 -10.18 -11.57
N TYR A 247 18.17 -9.77 -11.82
CA TYR A 247 17.60 -8.61 -11.15
C TYR A 247 17.11 -9.00 -9.75
N PRO A 248 17.64 -8.42 -8.65
CA PRO A 248 17.41 -8.89 -7.28
C PRO A 248 15.95 -9.00 -6.84
N LEU A 249 15.03 -8.37 -7.58
CA LEU A 249 13.60 -8.42 -7.29
C LEU A 249 13.02 -9.84 -7.37
N TRP A 250 13.50 -10.68 -8.28
CA TRP A 250 13.03 -12.05 -8.41
C TRP A 250 13.25 -12.83 -7.12
N THR A 251 14.48 -12.81 -6.63
CA THR A 251 14.87 -13.45 -5.36
C THR A 251 14.09 -12.88 -4.18
N ALA A 252 13.96 -11.55 -4.12
CA ALA A 252 13.23 -10.89 -3.05
C ALA A 252 11.74 -11.28 -3.04
N CYS A 253 11.07 -11.24 -4.18
CA CYS A 253 9.66 -11.59 -4.29
C CYS A 253 9.39 -13.07 -4.00
N ALA A 254 10.26 -13.98 -4.46
CA ALA A 254 10.16 -15.40 -4.16
C ALA A 254 10.26 -15.66 -2.64
N THR A 255 11.26 -15.07 -1.99
CA THR A 255 11.46 -15.18 -0.54
C THR A 255 10.28 -14.61 0.25
N LEU A 256 9.76 -13.45 -0.14
CA LEU A 256 8.61 -12.81 0.53
C LEU A 256 7.31 -13.60 0.37
N ALA A 257 7.16 -14.31 -0.75
CA ALA A 257 6.04 -15.21 -1.01
C ALA A 257 6.13 -16.54 -0.22
N GLY A 258 7.27 -16.80 0.44
CA GLY A 258 7.52 -18.04 1.19
C GLY A 258 8.23 -19.13 0.40
N GLY A 259 8.54 -18.87 -0.88
CA GLY A 259 9.30 -19.77 -1.73
C GLY A 259 10.80 -19.70 -1.45
N HIS A 260 11.52 -20.69 -1.98
CA HIS A 260 12.97 -20.81 -1.90
C HIS A 260 13.59 -20.55 -3.28
N PRO A 261 14.32 -19.42 -3.47
CA PRO A 261 14.99 -19.13 -4.73
C PRO A 261 16.21 -20.04 -4.91
N VAL A 262 16.28 -20.76 -6.02
CA VAL A 262 17.39 -21.61 -6.43
C VAL A 262 18.02 -21.02 -7.70
N HIS A 263 19.26 -20.55 -7.60
CA HIS A 263 19.91 -19.86 -8.70
C HIS A 263 20.63 -20.83 -9.62
N TYR A 264 20.37 -20.73 -10.94
CA TYR A 264 21.13 -21.41 -11.97
C TYR A 264 22.07 -20.44 -12.70
N LEU A 265 23.16 -20.95 -13.23
CA LEU A 265 24.20 -20.15 -13.88
C LEU A 265 23.77 -19.67 -15.27
N CYS A 266 24.01 -18.37 -15.55
CA CYS A 266 24.11 -17.84 -16.91
C CYS A 266 25.60 -17.68 -17.24
N ASP A 267 26.10 -18.44 -18.20
CA ASP A 267 27.52 -18.51 -18.49
C ASP A 267 28.00 -17.31 -19.30
N GLU A 268 28.92 -16.52 -18.72
CA GLU A 268 29.52 -15.37 -19.39
C GLU A 268 30.25 -15.76 -20.68
N GLN A 269 30.88 -16.93 -20.72
CA GLN A 269 31.61 -17.42 -21.89
C GLN A 269 30.67 -17.86 -23.02
N ALA A 270 29.41 -18.12 -22.70
CA ALA A 270 28.35 -18.48 -23.63
C ALA A 270 27.36 -17.29 -23.85
N ASP A 271 27.86 -16.06 -23.88
CA ASP A 271 27.03 -14.85 -24.07
C ASP A 271 25.88 -14.73 -23.08
N TRP A 272 26.08 -15.12 -21.84
CA TRP A 272 25.08 -15.11 -20.76
C TRP A 272 23.87 -16.00 -20.99
N TYR A 273 23.99 -17.03 -21.87
CA TYR A 273 22.95 -18.03 -22.01
C TYR A 273 22.86 -18.90 -20.74
N PRO A 274 21.63 -19.37 -20.39
CA PRO A 274 21.47 -20.30 -19.29
C PRO A 274 22.28 -21.56 -19.49
N ASP A 275 23.01 -21.97 -18.46
CA ASP A 275 23.62 -23.30 -18.41
C ASP A 275 22.53 -24.34 -18.13
N LEU A 276 22.15 -25.09 -19.16
CA LEU A 276 21.05 -26.05 -19.07
C LEU A 276 21.40 -27.26 -18.20
N GLU A 277 22.67 -27.66 -18.12
CA GLU A 277 23.12 -28.79 -17.27
C GLU A 277 23.04 -28.34 -15.79
N ASP A 278 23.51 -27.17 -15.49
CA ASP A 278 23.40 -26.59 -14.15
C ASP A 278 21.93 -26.40 -13.74
N MET A 279 21.10 -25.90 -14.65
CA MET A 279 19.67 -25.72 -14.40
C MET A 279 18.98 -27.06 -14.13
N GLU A 280 19.22 -28.08 -14.96
CA GLU A 280 18.62 -29.42 -14.81
C GLU A 280 19.06 -30.08 -13.49
N SER A 281 20.34 -29.93 -13.11
CA SER A 281 20.87 -30.46 -11.86
C SER A 281 20.21 -29.89 -10.60
N LYS A 282 19.56 -28.72 -10.71
CA LYS A 282 18.90 -27.97 -9.60
C LYS A 282 17.39 -28.18 -9.53
N ILE A 283 16.83 -28.95 -10.48
CA ILE A 283 15.41 -29.32 -10.43
C ILE A 283 15.21 -30.41 -9.38
N THR A 284 14.31 -30.16 -8.44
CA THR A 284 13.91 -31.10 -7.40
C THR A 284 12.39 -31.34 -7.43
N SER A 285 11.91 -32.20 -6.55
CA SER A 285 10.46 -32.40 -6.40
C SER A 285 9.73 -31.19 -5.79
N ALA A 286 10.46 -30.24 -5.24
CA ALA A 286 9.92 -28.98 -4.69
C ALA A 286 9.93 -27.84 -5.74
N THR A 287 10.61 -28.03 -6.88
CA THR A 287 10.65 -27.04 -7.96
C THR A 287 9.28 -26.94 -8.63
N LYS A 288 8.75 -25.72 -8.68
CA LYS A 288 7.43 -25.41 -9.24
C LYS A 288 7.54 -24.57 -10.49
#